data_ae0f9b71a164c23389037e1c454aa010
#
_entry.id   ae0f9b71a164c23389037e1c454aa010
#
_cell.length_a   1.000
_cell.length_b   1.000
_cell.length_c   1.000
_cell.angle_alpha   90.00
_cell.angle_beta   90.00
_cell.angle_gamma   90.00
#
_symmetry.space_group_name_H-M   'P 1'
#
loop_
_entity.id
_entity.type
_entity.pdbx_description
1 polymer ?
#
loop_
_entity_poly.entity_id
_entity_poly.type
_entity_poly.pdbx_seq_one_letter_code
_entity_poly.pdbx_strand_id
1 'polypeptide(L)' 'MHKERHPPLRIQHDKGYRAFKRGRIINPYKVGSSFYKEWDRGFNKAYFENLEKLNENTA' A
#
# COMPACT_ATOMS: atom_id res chain seq x y z
N MET A 1 -24.89 0.94 10.23
CA MET A 1 -24.42 0.93 10.04
C MET A 1 -23.69 0.58 9.66
N HIS A 2 -23.63 0.30 9.84
CA HIS A 2 -22.92 0.01 9.67
C HIS A 2 -22.05 -0.22 9.50
N LYS A 3 -21.65 -0.29 9.54
CA LYS A 3 -20.92 -0.39 9.44
C LYS A 3 -20.06 -0.92 9.39
N GLU A 4 -19.65 -1.24 9.32
CA GLU A 4 -18.89 -1.75 9.22
C GLU A 4 -17.96 -1.86 9.29
N ARG A 5 -17.64 -1.95 9.61
CA ARG A 5 -16.73 -2.00 9.69
C ARG A 5 -15.72 -2.62 9.68
N HIS A 6 -15.17 -2.45 9.15
CA HIS A 6 -13.99 -3.17 9.00
C HIS A 6 -12.95 -2.66 9.91
N PRO A 7 -12.32 -3.56 10.64
CA PRO A 7 -11.19 -3.17 11.36
C PRO A 7 -10.22 -2.64 10.38
N PRO A 8 -9.50 -1.74 10.76
CA PRO A 8 -8.72 -0.94 9.92
C PRO A 8 -7.71 -1.73 9.16
N LEU A 9 -8.06 -1.95 7.99
CA LEU A 9 -7.13 -2.38 7.02
C LEU A 9 -6.08 -1.29 6.79
N ARG A 10 -6.25 -0.19 7.49
CA ARG A 10 -5.26 0.86 7.49
C ARG A 10 -3.88 0.37 7.89
N ILE A 11 -3.83 -0.58 8.83
CA ILE A 11 -2.56 -1.13 9.26
C ILE A 11 -1.88 -1.82 8.09
N GLN A 12 -2.64 -2.60 7.34
CA GLN A 12 -2.10 -3.33 6.19
C GLN A 12 -1.72 -2.35 5.08
N HIS A 13 -2.51 -1.32 4.91
CA HIS A 13 -2.20 -0.28 3.93
C HIS A 13 -0.87 0.39 4.28
N ASP A 14 -0.69 0.76 5.54
CA ASP A 14 0.55 1.40 5.98
C ASP A 14 1.74 0.48 5.81
N LYS A 15 1.55 -0.80 6.08
CA LYS A 15 2.65 -1.75 5.92
C LYS A 15 3.08 -1.86 4.47
N GLY A 16 2.12 -1.84 3.55
CA GLY A 16 2.45 -1.86 2.13
C GLY A 16 3.18 -0.59 1.70
N TYR A 17 2.70 0.53 2.19
CA TYR A 17 3.30 1.81 1.88
C TYR A 17 4.77 1.85 2.33
N ARG A 18 5.01 1.40 3.57
CA ARG A 18 6.35 1.39 4.11
C ARG A 18 7.23 0.34 3.45
N ALA A 19 6.62 -0.76 3.02
CA ALA A 19 7.36 -1.81 2.36
C ALA A 19 8.03 -1.29 1.10
N PHE A 20 7.31 -0.47 0.33
CA PHE A 20 7.89 0.12 -0.86
C PHE A 20 9.15 0.91 -0.51
N LYS A 21 9.07 1.72 0.55
CA LYS A 21 10.18 2.56 0.94
C LYS A 21 11.38 1.76 1.40
N ARG A 22 11.14 0.54 1.88
CA ARG A 22 12.20 -0.34 2.33
C ARG A 22 12.67 -1.30 1.24
N GLY A 23 12.11 -1.18 0.06
CA GLY A 23 12.48 -2.06 -1.04
C GLY A 23 11.91 -3.45 -0.95
N ARG A 24 10.89 -3.65 -0.16
CA ARG A 24 10.26 -4.96 -0.01
C ARG A 24 9.08 -5.05 -0.96
N ILE A 25 9.17 -5.93 -1.93
CA ILE A 25 8.16 -5.99 -2.98
C ILE A 25 7.23 -7.19 -2.83
N ILE A 26 7.46 -8.04 -1.84
CA ILE A 26 6.63 -9.24 -1.68
C ILE A 26 5.58 -9.00 -0.61
N ASN A 27 4.32 -9.17 -1.02
CA ASN A 27 3.19 -9.03 -0.12
C ASN A 27 3.12 -10.27 0.77
N PRO A 28 3.17 -10.12 2.09
CA PRO A 28 3.21 -11.27 2.99
C PRO A 28 1.86 -11.91 3.23
N TYR A 29 0.78 -11.32 2.76
CA TYR A 29 -0.55 -11.82 3.03
C TYR A 29 -1.01 -12.79 1.94
N LYS A 30 -2.04 -13.53 2.25
CA LYS A 30 -2.57 -14.52 1.31
C LYS A 30 -3.18 -13.81 0.10
N VAL A 31 -2.81 -14.27 -1.08
CA VAL A 31 -3.31 -13.69 -2.32
C VAL A 31 -4.83 -13.72 -2.33
N GLY A 32 -5.41 -12.57 -2.66
CA GLY A 32 -6.86 -12.46 -2.76
C GLY A 32 -7.56 -12.07 -1.48
N SER A 33 -6.86 -12.07 -0.35
CA SER A 33 -7.47 -11.66 0.91
C SER A 33 -7.61 -10.14 0.95
N SER A 34 -8.46 -9.68 1.87
CA SER A 34 -8.62 -8.24 2.07
C SER A 34 -7.31 -7.60 2.53
N PHE A 35 -6.57 -8.32 3.37
CA PHE A 35 -5.28 -7.84 3.83
C PHE A 35 -4.31 -7.70 2.67
N TYR A 36 -4.31 -8.67 1.77
CA TYR A 36 -3.45 -8.64 0.62
C TYR A 36 -3.75 -7.42 -0.25
N LYS A 37 -5.04 -7.21 -0.51
CA LYS A 37 -5.45 -6.10 -1.37
C LYS A 37 -5.09 -4.75 -0.78
N GLU A 38 -5.25 -4.62 0.52
CA GLU A 38 -4.99 -3.36 1.17
C GLU A 38 -3.49 -3.08 1.25
N TRP A 39 -2.70 -4.11 1.51
CA TRP A 39 -1.24 -3.98 1.47
C TRP A 39 -0.82 -3.50 0.08
N ASP A 40 -1.39 -4.11 -0.93
CA ASP A 40 -1.08 -3.78 -2.31
C ASP A 40 -1.42 -2.33 -2.64
N ARG A 41 -2.55 -1.85 -2.13
CA ARG A 41 -2.95 -0.47 -2.32
C ARG A 41 -1.94 0.49 -1.70
N GLY A 42 -1.49 0.18 -0.51
CA GLY A 42 -0.50 1.01 0.15
C GLY A 42 0.81 1.04 -0.60
N PHE A 43 1.23 -0.13 -1.05
CA PHE A 43 2.45 -0.25 -1.83
C PHE A 43 2.34 0.58 -3.12
N ASN A 44 1.22 0.45 -3.82
CA ASN A 44 1.03 1.18 -5.07
C ASN A 44 0.97 2.68 -4.86
N LYS A 45 0.37 3.10 -3.76
CA LYS A 45 0.33 4.52 -3.45
C LYS A 45 1.74 5.09 -3.31
N ALA A 46 2.59 4.39 -2.58
CA ALA A 46 3.97 4.83 -2.41
C ALA A 46 4.71 4.83 -3.74
N TYR A 47 4.44 3.82 -4.53
CA TYR A 47 5.07 3.70 -5.84
C TYR A 47 4.72 4.89 -6.73
N PHE A 48 3.44 5.23 -6.81
CA PHE A 48 3.01 6.34 -7.64
C PHE A 48 3.50 7.68 -7.12
N GLU A 49 3.55 7.84 -5.81
CA GLU A 49 4.10 9.06 -5.24
C GLU A 49 5.57 9.22 -5.61
N ASN A 50 6.28 8.10 -5.62
CA ASN A 50 7.68 8.13 -6.01
C ASN A 50 7.84 8.52 -7.48
N LEU A 51 6.98 8.01 -8.33
CA LEU A 51 7.01 8.37 -9.74
C LEU A 51 6.76 9.86 -9.93
N GLU A 52 5.82 10.42 -9.19
CA GLU A 52 5.53 11.83 -9.28
C GLU A 52 6.73 12.68 -8.88
N LYS A 53 7.42 12.27 -7.84
CA LYS A 53 8.62 12.98 -7.41
C LYS A 53 9.70 12.94 -8.47
N LEU A 54 9.87 11.78 -9.09
CA LEU A 54 10.87 11.66 -10.13
C LEU A 54 10.53 12.55 -11.31
N ASN A 55 9.26 12.62 -11.67
CA ASN A 55 8.83 13.47 -12.76
C ASN A 55 9.06 14.94 -12.45
N GLU A 56 8.79 15.34 -11.22
CA GLU A 56 9.03 16.71 -10.80
C GLU A 56 10.52 17.07 -10.88
N ASN A 57 11.34 16.12 -10.49
CA ASN A 57 12.78 16.36 -10.48
C ASN A 57 13.37 16.43 -11.88
N THR A 58 12.71 15.80 -12.83
CA THR A 58 13.22 15.77 -14.20
C THR A 58 12.63 16.85 -15.06
N ALA A 59 11.66 17.56 -14.55
CA ALA A 59 10.95 18.60 -15.34
C ALA A 59 11.85 19.80 -15.63
#